data_3f54f756c88b3449e2621840188bbc86
#
_entry.id   3f54f756c88b3449e2621840188bbc86
#
_cell.length_a   1.000
_cell.length_b   1.000
_cell.length_c   1.000
_cell.angle_alpha   90.00
_cell.angle_beta   90.00
_cell.angle_gamma   90.00
#
_symmetry.space_group_name_H-M   'P 1'
#
loop_
_entity.id
_entity.type
_entity.pdbx_description
1 polymer ?
#
loop_
_entity_poly.entity_id
_entity_poly.type
_entity_poly.pdbx_seq_one_letter_code
_entity_poly.pdbx_strand_id
1 'polypeptide(L)'
;MAPFYDWMDIVKDLEPGPTLPLGMSRRGIVLGEVMLALHEAVPSLKGTPHRHPSSQITYMLKGKMRLSIDGEERVLSPGEFAHVPPNALHGIESLDEHVLALDIFSPPRPDIIERLKELEKKEGSL
;
A
#
# COMPACT_ATOMS: atom_id res chain seq x y z
N MET A 1 10.04 -14.35 -17.47
CA MET A 1 10.76 -13.30 -16.80
C MET A 1 11.58 -13.87 -15.65
N ALA A 2 12.84 -13.51 -15.62
CA ALA A 2 13.71 -13.90 -14.54
C ALA A 2 13.18 -13.35 -13.21
N PRO A 3 13.63 -13.90 -12.06
CA PRO A 3 13.06 -13.53 -10.77
C PRO A 3 13.54 -12.17 -10.22
N PHE A 4 13.88 -11.24 -11.09
CA PHE A 4 14.38 -9.92 -10.71
C PHE A 4 13.44 -8.84 -11.22
N TYR A 5 13.18 -7.82 -10.40
CA TYR A 5 12.19 -6.79 -10.67
C TYR A 5 12.74 -5.41 -10.33
N ASP A 6 12.27 -4.40 -11.06
CA ASP A 6 12.55 -3.00 -10.78
C ASP A 6 11.20 -2.30 -10.60
N TRP A 7 11.06 -1.54 -9.52
CA TRP A 7 9.82 -0.79 -9.28
C TRP A 7 9.47 0.14 -10.44
N MET A 8 10.45 0.66 -11.14
CA MET A 8 10.20 1.58 -12.27
C MET A 8 9.53 0.88 -13.45
N ASP A 9 9.60 -0.45 -13.52
CA ASP A 9 8.92 -1.24 -14.56
C ASP A 9 7.49 -1.61 -14.17
N ILE A 10 7.07 -1.29 -12.95
CA ILE A 10 5.75 -1.59 -12.44
C ILE A 10 4.89 -0.34 -12.51
N VAL A 11 3.72 -0.44 -13.16
CA VAL A 11 2.84 0.69 -13.42
C VAL A 11 2.44 1.38 -12.11
N LYS A 12 2.48 2.71 -12.13
CA LYS A 12 2.08 3.53 -10.99
C LYS A 12 0.62 3.92 -11.12
N ASP A 13 -0.20 3.43 -10.20
CA ASP A 13 -1.61 3.79 -10.11
C ASP A 13 -1.75 5.11 -9.37
N LEU A 14 -2.29 6.11 -10.06
CA LEU A 14 -2.51 7.46 -9.51
C LEU A 14 -4.00 7.76 -9.37
N GLU A 15 -4.86 6.86 -9.82
CA GLU A 15 -6.29 7.12 -9.90
C GLU A 15 -7.00 6.78 -8.59
N PRO A 16 -7.65 7.77 -7.94
CA PRO A 16 -8.41 7.50 -6.73
C PRO A 16 -9.52 6.48 -6.96
N GLY A 17 -9.75 5.64 -5.98
CA GLY A 17 -10.77 4.61 -6.04
C GLY A 17 -10.95 3.94 -4.69
N PRO A 18 -11.71 2.83 -4.64
CA PRO A 18 -12.02 2.16 -3.37
C PRO A 18 -10.80 1.69 -2.59
N THR A 19 -9.69 1.38 -3.27
CA THR A 19 -8.48 0.87 -2.63
C THR A 19 -7.34 1.90 -2.57
N LEU A 20 -7.56 3.10 -3.11
CA LEU A 20 -6.50 4.10 -3.22
C LEU A 20 -7.08 5.50 -2.98
N PRO A 21 -6.78 6.13 -1.83
CA PRO A 21 -7.26 7.49 -1.56
C PRO A 21 -6.66 8.52 -2.49
N LEU A 22 -7.37 9.64 -2.67
CA LEU A 22 -6.82 10.79 -3.36
C LEU A 22 -5.55 11.26 -2.64
N GLY A 23 -4.49 11.53 -3.40
CA GLY A 23 -3.21 11.95 -2.84
C GLY A 23 -2.25 10.79 -2.55
N MET A 24 -2.67 9.56 -2.80
CA MET A 24 -1.83 8.37 -2.69
C MET A 24 -1.62 7.74 -4.07
N SER A 25 -0.44 7.17 -4.28
CA SER A 25 -0.14 6.36 -5.46
C SER A 25 0.34 5.00 -5.03
N ARG A 26 0.26 4.03 -5.94
CA ARG A 26 0.65 2.66 -5.64
C ARG A 26 1.28 1.99 -6.85
N ARG A 27 2.39 1.28 -6.61
CA ARG A 27 2.94 0.29 -7.53
C ARG A 27 2.75 -1.07 -6.87
N GLY A 28 1.97 -1.96 -7.47
CA GLY A 28 1.65 -3.25 -6.87
C GLY A 28 2.05 -4.42 -7.76
N ILE A 29 2.48 -5.50 -7.14
CA ILE A 29 2.84 -6.74 -7.84
C ILE A 29 2.51 -7.94 -6.95
N VAL A 30 2.03 -9.00 -7.59
CA VAL A 30 1.75 -10.28 -6.93
C VAL A 30 2.86 -11.26 -7.29
N LEU A 31 3.51 -11.79 -6.27
CA LEU A 31 4.60 -12.76 -6.40
C LEU A 31 4.26 -14.00 -5.57
N GLY A 32 3.62 -15.00 -6.22
CA GLY A 32 3.16 -16.17 -5.51
C GLY A 32 2.08 -15.84 -4.49
N GLU A 33 2.33 -16.15 -3.23
CA GLU A 33 1.36 -15.92 -2.13
C GLU A 33 1.54 -14.57 -1.45
N VAL A 34 2.37 -13.70 -2.02
CA VAL A 34 2.69 -12.41 -1.44
C VAL A 34 2.37 -11.30 -2.44
N MET A 35 1.83 -10.20 -1.94
CA MET A 35 1.65 -8.97 -2.71
C MET A 35 2.55 -7.90 -2.12
N LEU A 36 3.31 -7.23 -2.97
CA LEU A 36 4.06 -6.04 -2.60
C LEU A 36 3.35 -4.82 -3.16
N ALA A 37 3.17 -3.81 -2.32
CA ALA A 37 2.58 -2.54 -2.74
C ALA A 37 3.46 -1.40 -2.24
N LEU A 38 4.09 -0.69 -3.15
CA LEU A 38 4.87 0.50 -2.85
C LEU A 38 3.96 1.71 -2.95
N HIS A 39 3.67 2.32 -1.80
CA HIS A 39 2.77 3.46 -1.70
C HIS A 39 3.54 4.75 -1.50
N GLU A 40 3.10 5.79 -2.19
CA GLU A 40 3.52 7.16 -1.91
C GLU A 40 2.29 7.95 -1.49
N ALA A 41 2.45 8.86 -0.52
CA ALA A 41 1.36 9.71 -0.06
C ALA A 41 1.82 11.15 0.11
N VAL A 42 0.95 12.09 -0.26
CA VAL A 42 1.18 13.52 -0.01
C VAL A 42 1.07 13.81 1.49
N PRO A 43 1.62 14.95 1.96
CA PRO A 43 1.43 15.36 3.36
C PRO A 43 -0.04 15.53 3.72
N SER A 44 -0.35 15.34 5.00
CA SER A 44 -1.68 15.57 5.58
C SER A 44 -2.80 14.73 4.96
N LEU A 45 -2.47 13.55 4.46
CA LEU A 45 -3.45 12.61 3.94
C LEU A 45 -3.97 11.75 5.08
N LYS A 46 -5.29 11.62 5.19
CA LYS A 46 -5.92 10.75 6.17
C LYS A 46 -6.71 9.67 5.43
N GLY A 47 -6.27 8.42 5.57
CA GLY A 47 -6.99 7.28 5.00
C GLY A 47 -8.20 6.89 5.84
N THR A 48 -9.19 6.28 5.19
CA THR A 48 -10.34 5.72 5.90
C THR A 48 -9.94 4.39 6.54
N PRO A 49 -10.18 4.20 7.85
CA PRO A 49 -9.89 2.91 8.49
C PRO A 49 -10.65 1.78 7.82
N HIS A 50 -9.99 0.65 7.66
CA HIS A 50 -10.58 -0.53 7.02
C HIS A 50 -9.98 -1.81 7.59
N ARG A 51 -10.54 -2.93 7.18
CA ARG A 51 -10.04 -4.26 7.56
C ARG A 51 -10.08 -5.17 6.33
N HIS A 52 -9.21 -6.16 6.30
CA HIS A 52 -9.17 -7.17 5.25
C HIS A 52 -8.59 -8.48 5.81
N PRO A 53 -8.89 -9.62 5.16
CA PRO A 53 -8.39 -10.93 5.62
C PRO A 53 -6.89 -11.11 5.52
N SER A 54 -6.22 -10.40 4.62
CA SER A 54 -4.76 -10.51 4.48
C SER A 54 -4.03 -10.00 5.71
N SER A 55 -2.99 -10.70 6.11
CA SER A 55 -1.98 -10.16 7.02
C SER A 55 -1.19 -9.09 6.27
N GLN A 56 -0.79 -8.03 6.94
CA GLN A 56 -0.07 -6.91 6.33
C GLN A 56 1.13 -6.52 7.18
N ILE A 57 2.25 -6.27 6.49
CA ILE A 57 3.40 -5.60 7.11
C ILE A 57 3.53 -4.25 6.42
N THR A 58 3.60 -3.18 7.20
CA THR A 58 3.83 -1.83 6.69
C THR A 58 5.23 -1.39 7.12
N TYR A 59 6.10 -1.15 6.14
CA TYR A 59 7.49 -0.77 6.37
C TYR A 59 7.72 0.65 5.85
N MET A 60 8.18 1.55 6.74
CA MET A 60 8.44 2.95 6.37
C MET A 60 9.80 3.12 5.72
N LEU A 61 9.80 3.71 4.53
CA LEU A 61 11.03 4.00 3.78
C LEU A 61 11.42 5.47 3.84
N LYS A 62 10.43 6.37 3.71
CA LYS A 62 10.65 7.83 3.78
C LYS A 62 9.46 8.50 4.43
N GLY A 63 9.72 9.60 5.15
CA GLY A 63 8.68 10.35 5.84
C GLY A 63 8.17 9.63 7.07
N LYS A 64 7.19 10.24 7.74
CA LYS A 64 6.57 9.68 8.94
C LYS A 64 5.09 9.51 8.73
N MET A 65 4.54 8.45 9.29
CA MET A 65 3.14 8.12 9.14
C MET A 65 2.57 7.63 10.47
N ARG A 66 1.40 8.16 10.84
CA ARG A 66 0.66 7.59 11.97
C ARG A 66 -0.12 6.39 11.49
N LEU A 67 0.07 5.26 12.16
CA LEU A 67 -0.65 4.02 11.90
C LEU A 67 -1.48 3.67 13.12
N SER A 68 -2.77 3.40 12.90
CA SER A 68 -3.70 2.93 13.93
C SER A 68 -4.07 1.48 13.65
N ILE A 69 -3.92 0.60 14.64
CA ILE A 69 -4.27 -0.82 14.55
C ILE A 69 -5.11 -1.16 15.79
N ASP A 70 -6.37 -1.50 15.57
CA ASP A 70 -7.32 -1.84 16.65
C ASP A 70 -7.28 -0.84 17.82
N GLY A 71 -7.21 0.45 17.49
CA GLY A 71 -7.22 1.53 18.48
C GLY A 71 -5.86 1.91 19.04
N GLU A 72 -4.82 1.16 18.78
CA GLU A 72 -3.46 1.52 19.17
C GLU A 72 -2.80 2.33 18.06
N GLU A 73 -2.30 3.52 18.40
CA GLU A 73 -1.69 4.42 17.42
C GLU A 73 -0.19 4.59 17.67
N ARG A 74 0.57 4.66 16.59
CA ARG A 74 1.99 4.99 16.65
C ARG A 74 2.42 5.70 15.38
N VAL A 75 3.34 6.68 15.53
CA VAL A 75 4.01 7.29 14.38
C VAL A 75 5.22 6.43 14.04
N LEU A 76 5.26 5.99 12.79
CA LEU A 76 6.39 5.21 12.26
C LEU A 76 7.34 6.14 11.51
N SER A 77 8.62 6.02 11.81
CA SER A 77 9.73 6.70 11.13
C SER A 77 10.44 5.74 10.18
N PRO A 78 11.26 6.25 9.24
CA PRO A 78 12.00 5.37 8.32
C PRO A 78 12.77 4.27 9.03
N GLY A 79 12.65 3.04 8.52
CA GLY A 79 13.24 1.85 9.13
C GLY A 79 12.35 1.16 10.14
N GLU A 80 11.27 1.78 10.57
CA GLU A 80 10.30 1.17 11.47
C GLU A 80 9.19 0.48 10.67
N PHE A 81 8.62 -0.56 11.23
CA PHE A 81 7.55 -1.31 10.58
C PHE A 81 6.56 -1.85 11.59
N ALA A 82 5.37 -2.20 11.11
CA ALA A 82 4.31 -2.73 11.95
C ALA A 82 3.65 -3.93 11.27
N HIS A 83 3.11 -4.82 12.08
CA HIS A 83 2.31 -5.95 11.62
C HIS A 83 0.84 -5.69 11.88
N VAL A 84 0.04 -5.70 10.83
CA VAL A 84 -1.42 -5.63 10.91
C VAL A 84 -1.96 -7.05 10.77
N PRO A 85 -2.49 -7.64 11.86
CA PRO A 85 -3.05 -8.99 11.79
C PRO A 85 -4.26 -9.06 10.87
N PRO A 86 -4.63 -10.27 10.40
CA PRO A 86 -5.86 -10.44 9.61
C PRO A 86 -7.07 -9.83 10.31
N ASN A 87 -7.85 -9.08 9.55
CA ASN A 87 -9.11 -8.46 9.98
C ASN A 87 -8.99 -7.39 11.08
N ALA A 88 -7.79 -6.98 11.45
CA ALA A 88 -7.61 -5.86 12.38
C ALA A 88 -8.04 -4.55 11.71
N LEU A 89 -8.82 -3.74 12.41
CA LEU A 89 -9.20 -2.42 11.91
C LEU A 89 -7.98 -1.51 11.96
N HIS A 90 -7.60 -0.95 10.82
CA HIS A 90 -6.41 -0.11 10.74
C HIS A 90 -6.59 1.04 9.76
N GLY A 91 -5.82 2.09 9.98
CA GLY A 91 -5.83 3.27 9.13
C GLY A 91 -4.51 4.02 9.22
N ILE A 92 -4.28 4.87 8.24
CA ILE A 92 -3.05 5.64 8.13
C ILE A 92 -3.32 7.12 8.06
N GLU A 93 -2.34 7.90 8.49
CA GLU A 93 -2.36 9.35 8.34
C GLU A 93 -0.92 9.84 8.12
N SER A 94 -0.67 10.46 6.98
CA SER A 94 0.63 11.10 6.75
C SER A 94 0.68 12.43 7.53
N LEU A 95 1.88 12.84 7.89
CA LEU A 95 2.08 14.07 8.66
C LEU A 95 2.48 15.21 7.72
N ASP A 96 3.59 15.88 7.99
CA ASP A 96 3.99 17.09 7.28
C ASP A 96 4.94 16.85 6.10
N GLU A 97 5.25 15.58 5.80
CA GLU A 97 6.15 15.21 4.72
C GLU A 97 5.50 14.21 3.76
N HIS A 98 6.04 14.12 2.55
CA HIS A 98 5.72 12.99 1.67
C HIS A 98 6.16 11.69 2.29
N VAL A 99 5.38 10.65 2.06
CA VAL A 99 5.61 9.30 2.63
C VAL A 99 5.90 8.32 1.50
N LEU A 100 6.87 7.45 1.73
CA LEU A 100 7.11 6.27 0.93
C LEU A 100 7.08 5.07 1.87
N ALA A 101 6.14 4.15 1.63
CA ALA A 101 5.93 2.98 2.46
C ALA A 101 5.78 1.73 1.61
N LEU A 102 6.37 0.63 2.08
CA LEU A 102 6.18 -0.68 1.45
C LEU A 102 5.20 -1.48 2.28
N ASP A 103 4.09 -1.89 1.65
CA ASP A 103 3.14 -2.81 2.26
C ASP A 103 3.31 -4.20 1.66
N ILE A 104 3.33 -5.19 2.53
CA ILE A 104 3.45 -6.61 2.16
C ILE A 104 2.20 -7.30 2.66
N PHE A 105 1.44 -7.92 1.73
CA PHE A 105 0.21 -8.63 2.06
C PHE A 105 0.37 -10.12 1.80
N SER A 106 -0.16 -10.95 2.70
CA SER A 106 -0.26 -12.40 2.49
C SER A 106 -1.54 -12.94 3.15
N PRO A 107 -2.42 -13.59 2.39
CA PRO A 107 -2.41 -13.72 0.93
C PRO A 107 -2.62 -12.36 0.24
N PRO A 108 -2.38 -12.28 -1.07
CA PRO A 108 -2.64 -11.05 -1.83
C PRO A 108 -4.08 -10.58 -1.66
N ARG A 109 -4.28 -9.26 -1.65
CA ARG A 109 -5.61 -8.67 -1.50
C ARG A 109 -6.39 -8.75 -2.81
N PRO A 110 -7.57 -9.43 -2.82
CA PRO A 110 -8.35 -9.56 -4.05
C PRO A 110 -8.81 -8.23 -4.65
N ASP A 111 -9.13 -7.25 -3.83
CA ASP A 111 -9.56 -5.93 -4.29
C ASP A 111 -8.45 -5.18 -5.03
N ILE A 112 -7.20 -5.31 -4.55
CA ILE A 112 -6.06 -4.72 -5.24
C ILE A 112 -5.74 -5.51 -6.50
N ILE A 113 -5.83 -6.85 -6.48
CA ILE A 113 -5.64 -7.68 -7.68
C ILE A 113 -6.58 -7.21 -8.81
N GLU A 114 -7.85 -6.97 -8.49
CA GLU A 114 -8.82 -6.47 -9.48
C GLU A 114 -8.38 -5.15 -10.09
N ARG A 115 -7.87 -4.25 -9.26
CA ARG A 115 -7.37 -2.96 -9.75
C ARG A 115 -6.13 -3.12 -10.62
N LEU A 116 -5.22 -4.03 -10.27
CA LEU A 116 -4.03 -4.30 -11.08
C LEU A 116 -4.41 -4.86 -12.46
N LYS A 117 -5.43 -5.70 -12.53
CA LYS A 117 -5.95 -6.22 -13.80
C LYS A 117 -6.52 -5.11 -14.67
N GLU A 118 -7.24 -4.16 -14.08
CA GLU A 118 -7.76 -3.00 -14.82
C GLU A 118 -6.63 -2.17 -15.41
N LEU A 119 -5.54 -1.97 -14.67
CA LEU A 119 -4.37 -1.24 -15.15
C LEU A 119 -3.70 -1.95 -16.31
N GLU A 120 -3.57 -3.27 -16.25
CA GLU A 120 -3.04 -4.08 -17.36
C GLU A 120 -3.87 -3.93 -18.61
N LYS A 121 -5.19 -3.95 -18.49
CA LYS A 121 -6.10 -3.75 -19.62
C LYS A 121 -5.92 -2.39 -20.27
N LYS A 122 -5.78 -1.33 -19.47
CA LYS A 122 -5.57 0.02 -19.98
C LYS A 122 -4.26 0.12 -20.74
N GLU A 123 -3.19 -0.45 -20.22
CA GLU A 123 -1.90 -0.49 -20.92
C GLU A 123 -1.96 -1.33 -22.19
N GLY A 124 -2.61 -2.50 -22.12
CA GLY A 124 -2.76 -3.38 -23.25
C GLY A 124 -3.60 -2.82 -24.39
N SER A 125 -4.44 -1.80 -24.15
CA SER A 125 -5.26 -1.18 -25.17
C SER A 125 -4.52 -0.07 -25.92
N LEU A 126 -3.33 0.23 -25.54
CA LEU A 126 -2.48 1.21 -26.21
C LEU A 126 -1.61 0.54 -27.28
#